data_d75ac941b8303aca9b210446c78b6eec
#
_entry.id   d75ac941b8303aca9b210446c78b6eec
#
_cell.length_a   1.000
_cell.length_b   1.000
_cell.length_c   1.000
_cell.angle_alpha   90.00
_cell.angle_beta   90.00
_cell.angle_gamma   90.00
#
_symmetry.space_group_name_H-M   'P 1'
#
loop_
_entity.id
_entity.type
_entity.pdbx_description
1 polymer ?
#
loop_
_entity_poly.entity_id
_entity_poly.type
_entity_poly.pdbx_seq_one_letter_code
_entity_poly.pdbx_strand_id
1 'polypeptide(L)'
;MKFIVAALVIGVSICSAFAQEHNAEQLVASKQKADMTYRQLMEILGEATSMIQMGIVRENKQMVKTGADIVLHHPAPNHKPWAIMDAVDQEGFKQSLLTFDPILDRHAGRAAAEAAKGNWTDASRALGDLDASCIACHAMWRDKARW
;
A
#
# COMPACT_ATOMS: atom_id res chain seq x y z
N MET A 1 -36.39 30.31 54.10
CA MET A 1 -36.33 29.55 52.82
C MET A 1 -35.01 29.88 52.17
N LYS A 2 -34.07 28.90 52.14
CA LYS A 2 -32.74 29.04 51.51
C LYS A 2 -32.76 28.24 50.22
N PHE A 3 -32.68 28.93 49.10
CA PHE A 3 -32.54 28.27 47.77
C PHE A 3 -31.06 27.98 47.52
N ILE A 4 -30.71 26.68 47.40
CA ILE A 4 -29.40 26.20 46.97
C ILE A 4 -29.48 26.05 45.45
N VAL A 5 -28.72 26.88 44.74
CA VAL A 5 -28.52 26.75 43.28
C VAL A 5 -27.35 25.83 43.07
N ALA A 6 -27.61 24.62 42.61
CA ALA A 6 -26.57 23.68 42.18
C ALA A 6 -26.13 24.00 40.73
N ALA A 7 -24.91 24.48 40.56
CA ALA A 7 -24.32 24.70 39.26
C ALA A 7 -23.81 23.36 38.68
N LEU A 8 -24.43 22.90 37.61
CA LEU A 8 -24.02 21.71 36.87
C LEU A 8 -22.88 22.09 35.90
N VAL A 9 -21.67 21.72 36.23
CA VAL A 9 -20.52 21.89 35.34
C VAL A 9 -20.50 20.74 34.36
N ILE A 10 -20.93 21.00 33.12
CA ILE A 10 -20.81 20.03 32.01
C ILE A 10 -19.36 20.10 31.48
N GLY A 11 -18.57 19.13 31.88
CA GLY A 11 -17.21 18.94 31.34
C GLY A 11 -17.28 18.43 29.88
N VAL A 12 -17.03 19.32 28.92
CA VAL A 12 -16.84 18.93 27.52
C VAL A 12 -15.45 18.31 27.40
N SER A 13 -15.37 16.96 27.41
CA SER A 13 -14.15 16.23 27.03
C SER A 13 -13.94 16.38 25.53
N ILE A 14 -13.05 17.29 25.18
CA ILE A 14 -12.55 17.39 23.79
C ILE A 14 -11.61 16.20 23.58
N CYS A 15 -12.13 15.10 23.00
CA CYS A 15 -11.32 14.04 22.43
C CYS A 15 -10.62 14.64 21.19
N SER A 16 -9.43 15.19 21.37
CA SER A 16 -8.52 15.50 20.27
C SER A 16 -8.07 14.18 19.66
N ALA A 17 -8.79 13.71 18.64
CA ALA A 17 -8.28 12.71 17.73
C ALA A 17 -7.06 13.35 17.03
N PHE A 18 -5.86 13.04 17.51
CA PHE A 18 -4.64 13.30 16.75
C PHE A 18 -4.73 12.45 15.50
N ALA A 19 -5.14 13.05 14.39
CA ALA A 19 -4.90 12.48 13.07
C ALA A 19 -3.37 12.36 12.96
N GLN A 20 -2.87 11.13 13.09
CA GLN A 20 -1.48 10.83 12.88
C GLN A 20 -1.23 11.08 11.40
N GLU A 21 -0.57 12.20 11.07
CA GLU A 21 -0.15 12.47 9.70
C GLU A 21 0.80 11.34 9.29
N HIS A 22 0.26 10.41 8.52
CA HIS A 22 1.06 9.40 7.85
C HIS A 22 1.89 10.11 6.78
N ASN A 23 3.18 10.26 7.03
CA ASN A 23 4.11 10.75 6.02
C ASN A 23 4.87 9.58 5.36
N ALA A 24 5.42 9.82 4.17
CA ALA A 24 6.11 8.80 3.39
C ALA A 24 7.34 8.23 4.12
N GLU A 25 7.99 9.04 4.94
CA GLU A 25 9.13 8.62 5.76
C GLU A 25 8.72 7.57 6.80
N GLN A 26 7.57 7.76 7.44
CA GLN A 26 7.03 6.78 8.42
C GLN A 26 6.58 5.50 7.71
N LEU A 27 5.90 5.61 6.55
CA LEU A 27 5.53 4.46 5.74
C LEU A 27 6.76 3.62 5.40
N VAL A 28 7.79 4.25 4.87
CA VAL A 28 9.04 3.58 4.45
C VAL A 28 9.79 3.01 5.65
N ALA A 29 9.83 3.72 6.79
CA ALA A 29 10.47 3.26 8.01
C ALA A 29 9.77 2.04 8.64
N SER A 30 8.48 1.85 8.38
CA SER A 30 7.72 0.68 8.85
C SER A 30 8.03 -0.60 8.06
N LYS A 31 8.60 -0.48 6.85
CA LYS A 31 8.96 -1.61 6.00
C LYS A 31 10.40 -2.08 6.27
N GLN A 32 10.68 -3.33 5.93
CA GLN A 32 12.04 -3.85 5.99
C GLN A 32 12.94 -3.06 5.02
N LYS A 33 14.07 -2.55 5.53
CA LYS A 33 15.09 -1.95 4.68
C LYS A 33 15.80 -3.04 3.86
N ALA A 34 15.92 -2.84 2.55
CA ALA A 34 16.71 -3.70 1.68
C ALA A 34 17.72 -2.89 0.88
N ASP A 35 18.92 -3.42 0.74
CA ASP A 35 19.94 -2.86 -0.14
C ASP A 35 19.66 -3.30 -1.57
N MET A 36 18.75 -2.60 -2.20
CA MET A 36 18.32 -2.83 -3.58
C MET A 36 17.95 -1.53 -4.25
N THR A 37 17.95 -1.50 -5.57
CA THR A 37 17.43 -0.39 -6.36
C THR A 37 15.89 -0.43 -6.40
N TYR A 38 15.28 0.72 -6.65
CA TYR A 38 13.83 0.77 -6.85
C TYR A 38 13.39 -0.01 -8.10
N ARG A 39 14.24 -0.09 -9.13
CA ARG A 39 14.02 -0.93 -10.31
C ARG A 39 13.90 -2.41 -9.92
N GLN A 40 14.82 -2.91 -9.10
CA GLN A 40 14.77 -4.30 -8.63
C GLN A 40 13.48 -4.58 -7.84
N LEU A 41 13.02 -3.64 -7.03
CA LEU A 41 11.72 -3.77 -6.37
C LEU A 41 10.58 -3.87 -7.40
N MET A 42 10.57 -3.03 -8.45
CA MET A 42 9.54 -3.10 -9.49
C MET A 42 9.56 -4.43 -10.25
N GLU A 43 10.74 -5.01 -10.50
CA GLU A 43 10.89 -6.34 -11.10
C GLU A 43 10.30 -7.42 -10.19
N ILE A 44 10.61 -7.40 -8.89
CA ILE A 44 10.05 -8.34 -7.89
C ILE A 44 8.52 -8.23 -7.83
N LEU A 45 7.96 -7.03 -7.82
CA LEU A 45 6.51 -6.83 -7.80
C LEU A 45 5.84 -7.29 -9.10
N GLY A 46 6.50 -7.10 -10.26
CA GLY A 46 6.04 -7.64 -11.55
C GLY A 46 6.02 -9.17 -11.57
N GLU A 47 7.04 -9.82 -11.02
CA GLU A 47 7.07 -11.29 -10.87
C GLU A 47 5.96 -11.75 -9.90
N ALA A 48 5.73 -11.03 -8.82
CA ALA A 48 4.67 -11.34 -7.85
C ALA A 48 3.27 -11.27 -8.49
N THR A 49 2.97 -10.24 -9.29
CA THR A 49 1.69 -10.15 -10.01
C THR A 49 1.53 -11.28 -11.04
N SER A 50 2.61 -11.62 -11.75
CA SER A 50 2.64 -12.77 -12.67
C SER A 50 2.37 -14.09 -11.93
N MET A 51 2.93 -14.25 -10.73
CA MET A 51 2.68 -15.42 -9.88
C MET A 51 1.22 -15.51 -9.43
N ILE A 52 0.61 -14.39 -9.03
CA ILE A 52 -0.83 -14.32 -8.70
C ILE A 52 -1.65 -14.75 -9.91
N GLN A 53 -1.38 -14.21 -11.09
CA GLN A 53 -2.09 -14.54 -12.32
C GLN A 53 -2.00 -16.05 -12.64
N MET A 54 -0.79 -16.61 -12.64
CA MET A 54 -0.61 -18.04 -12.88
C MET A 54 -1.31 -18.90 -11.84
N GLY A 55 -1.29 -18.49 -10.58
CA GLY A 55 -1.99 -19.15 -9.49
C GLY A 55 -3.51 -19.19 -9.71
N ILE A 56 -4.09 -18.07 -10.14
CA ILE A 56 -5.52 -17.95 -10.46
C ILE A 56 -5.89 -18.89 -11.62
N VAL A 57 -5.16 -18.83 -12.73
CA VAL A 57 -5.43 -19.65 -13.93
C VAL A 57 -5.31 -21.15 -13.65
N ARG A 58 -4.41 -21.54 -12.75
CA ARG A 58 -4.19 -22.95 -12.36
C ARG A 58 -5.01 -23.35 -11.13
N GLU A 59 -5.86 -22.48 -10.61
CA GLU A 59 -6.61 -22.69 -9.35
C GLU A 59 -5.71 -23.10 -8.16
N ASN A 60 -4.48 -22.57 -8.15
CA ASN A 60 -3.48 -22.86 -7.13
C ASN A 60 -3.46 -21.76 -6.05
N LYS A 61 -4.18 -22.02 -4.95
CA LYS A 61 -4.32 -21.12 -3.81
C LYS A 61 -2.97 -20.71 -3.21
N GLN A 62 -2.03 -21.65 -3.09
CA GLN A 62 -0.73 -21.38 -2.50
C GLN A 62 0.10 -20.44 -3.38
N MET A 63 0.04 -20.60 -4.69
CA MET A 63 0.74 -19.72 -5.62
C MET A 63 0.19 -18.29 -5.57
N VAL A 64 -1.15 -18.12 -5.52
CA VAL A 64 -1.77 -16.79 -5.35
C VAL A 64 -1.35 -16.16 -4.02
N LYS A 65 -1.40 -16.94 -2.92
CA LYS A 65 -0.98 -16.46 -1.62
C LYS A 65 0.49 -16.00 -1.62
N THR A 66 1.40 -16.80 -2.19
CA THR A 66 2.82 -16.46 -2.23
C THR A 66 3.07 -15.17 -3.02
N GLY A 67 2.45 -14.98 -4.19
CA GLY A 67 2.57 -13.75 -4.95
C GLY A 67 1.98 -12.54 -4.19
N ALA A 68 0.83 -12.70 -3.56
CA ALA A 68 0.23 -11.65 -2.75
C ALA A 68 1.09 -11.29 -1.52
N ASP A 69 1.66 -12.26 -0.83
CA ASP A 69 2.54 -12.04 0.32
C ASP A 69 3.78 -11.22 -0.07
N ILE A 70 4.33 -11.41 -1.28
CA ILE A 70 5.45 -10.59 -1.80
C ILE A 70 5.02 -9.13 -1.96
N VAL A 71 3.81 -8.87 -2.48
CA VAL A 71 3.29 -7.51 -2.58
C VAL A 71 3.06 -6.89 -1.21
N LEU A 72 2.40 -7.61 -0.29
CA LEU A 72 2.05 -7.13 1.06
C LEU A 72 3.28 -6.83 1.93
N HIS A 73 4.37 -7.56 1.75
CA HIS A 73 5.54 -7.48 2.61
C HIS A 73 6.80 -6.99 1.88
N HIS A 74 6.62 -6.30 0.74
CA HIS A 74 7.76 -5.81 0.00
C HIS A 74 8.62 -4.86 0.83
N PRO A 75 9.96 -4.90 0.66
CA PRO A 75 10.86 -4.02 1.40
C PRO A 75 10.83 -2.59 0.85
N ALA A 76 11.43 -1.67 1.60
CA ALA A 76 11.70 -0.32 1.15
C ALA A 76 13.18 -0.20 0.71
N PRO A 77 13.44 0.08 -0.59
CA PRO A 77 14.81 0.24 -1.10
C PRO A 77 15.54 1.35 -0.35
N ASN A 78 16.60 0.99 0.36
CA ASN A 78 17.45 1.91 1.12
C ASN A 78 16.71 2.96 1.99
N HIS A 79 15.42 2.76 2.30
CA HIS A 79 14.50 3.67 2.98
C HIS A 79 14.37 5.06 2.32
N LYS A 80 14.70 5.19 1.04
CA LYS A 80 14.59 6.43 0.27
C LYS A 80 14.14 6.16 -1.17
N PRO A 81 12.95 5.56 -1.38
CA PRO A 81 12.47 5.25 -2.73
C PRO A 81 12.36 6.48 -3.63
N TRP A 82 12.11 7.68 -3.06
CA TRP A 82 12.03 8.93 -3.80
C TRP A 82 13.38 9.46 -4.31
N ALA A 83 14.51 8.87 -3.91
CA ALA A 83 15.82 9.29 -4.38
C ALA A 83 16.05 9.09 -5.90
N ILE A 84 15.20 8.29 -6.54
CA ILE A 84 15.19 8.12 -8.01
C ILE A 84 14.56 9.30 -8.76
N MET A 85 13.91 10.23 -8.05
CA MET A 85 13.23 11.39 -8.63
C MET A 85 14.13 12.63 -8.56
N ASP A 86 13.94 13.55 -9.48
CA ASP A 86 14.49 14.91 -9.37
C ASP A 86 13.90 15.62 -8.14
N ALA A 87 14.63 16.56 -7.56
CA ALA A 87 14.25 17.24 -6.33
C ALA A 87 12.84 17.86 -6.40
N VAL A 88 12.46 18.39 -7.55
CA VAL A 88 11.14 19.00 -7.78
C VAL A 88 9.99 17.97 -7.74
N ASP A 89 10.25 16.72 -8.08
CA ASP A 89 9.26 15.65 -8.16
C ASP A 89 9.20 14.79 -6.88
N GLN A 90 10.18 14.88 -5.98
CA GLN A 90 10.28 14.00 -4.81
C GLN A 90 9.06 14.08 -3.90
N GLU A 91 8.56 15.28 -3.61
CA GLU A 91 7.41 15.43 -2.73
C GLU A 91 6.12 14.85 -3.34
N GLY A 92 5.88 15.12 -4.62
CA GLY A 92 4.75 14.50 -5.34
C GLY A 92 4.84 12.97 -5.40
N PHE A 93 6.06 12.44 -5.57
CA PHE A 93 6.28 10.99 -5.54
C PHE A 93 6.02 10.40 -4.14
N LYS A 94 6.45 11.05 -3.06
CA LYS A 94 6.13 10.65 -1.68
C LYS A 94 4.63 10.57 -1.43
N GLN A 95 3.86 11.56 -1.88
CA GLN A 95 2.40 11.55 -1.77
C GLN A 95 1.77 10.38 -2.56
N SER A 96 2.35 10.06 -3.71
CA SER A 96 1.92 8.89 -4.47
C SER A 96 2.22 7.57 -3.77
N LEU A 97 3.34 7.44 -3.06
CA LEU A 97 3.63 6.25 -2.23
C LEU A 97 2.57 6.08 -1.15
N LEU A 98 2.19 7.16 -0.45
CA LEU A 98 1.13 7.12 0.57
C LEU A 98 -0.23 6.71 0.00
N THR A 99 -0.48 7.05 -1.27
CA THR A 99 -1.73 6.71 -1.95
C THR A 99 -1.74 5.27 -2.46
N PHE A 100 -0.68 4.88 -3.19
CA PHE A 100 -0.67 3.61 -3.92
C PHE A 100 -0.30 2.40 -3.05
N ASP A 101 0.60 2.55 -2.09
CA ASP A 101 1.02 1.42 -1.25
C ASP A 101 -0.17 0.71 -0.57
N PRO A 102 -1.07 1.40 0.16
CA PRO A 102 -2.23 0.74 0.75
C PRO A 102 -3.26 0.25 -0.27
N ILE A 103 -3.27 0.81 -1.49
CA ILE A 103 -4.13 0.33 -2.58
C ILE A 103 -3.60 -1.02 -3.10
N LEU A 104 -2.29 -1.13 -3.32
CA LEU A 104 -1.65 -2.38 -3.75
C LEU A 104 -1.88 -3.48 -2.72
N ASP A 105 -1.66 -3.19 -1.43
CA ASP A 105 -1.89 -4.13 -0.32
C ASP A 105 -3.33 -4.63 -0.30
N ARG A 106 -4.30 -3.75 -0.44
CA ARG A 106 -5.72 -4.11 -0.45
C ARG A 106 -6.07 -5.03 -1.60
N HIS A 107 -5.59 -4.75 -2.82
CA HIS A 107 -5.93 -5.56 -3.99
C HIS A 107 -5.21 -6.91 -3.99
N ALA A 108 -3.93 -6.95 -3.62
CA ALA A 108 -3.19 -8.20 -3.45
C ALA A 108 -3.82 -9.08 -2.36
N GLY A 109 -4.13 -8.50 -1.20
CA GLY A 109 -4.81 -9.20 -0.11
C GLY A 109 -6.19 -9.73 -0.50
N ARG A 110 -6.98 -8.96 -1.27
CA ARG A 110 -8.27 -9.40 -1.80
C ARG A 110 -8.11 -10.56 -2.77
N ALA A 111 -7.14 -10.51 -3.69
CA ALA A 111 -6.88 -11.60 -4.62
C ALA A 111 -6.57 -12.92 -3.87
N ALA A 112 -5.71 -12.86 -2.84
CA ALA A 112 -5.41 -14.01 -2.00
C ALA A 112 -6.62 -14.51 -1.21
N ALA A 113 -7.42 -13.60 -0.62
CA ALA A 113 -8.59 -13.97 0.16
C ALA A 113 -9.68 -14.64 -0.68
N GLU A 114 -9.93 -14.15 -1.91
CA GLU A 114 -10.91 -14.77 -2.82
C GLU A 114 -10.40 -16.10 -3.38
N ALA A 115 -9.13 -16.21 -3.72
CA ALA A 115 -8.52 -17.48 -4.14
C ALA A 115 -8.59 -18.55 -3.02
N ALA A 116 -8.38 -18.16 -1.77
CA ALA A 116 -8.48 -19.08 -0.63
C ALA A 116 -9.87 -19.71 -0.52
N LYS A 117 -10.94 -18.97 -0.87
CA LYS A 117 -12.33 -19.46 -0.93
C LYS A 117 -12.65 -20.27 -2.19
N GLY A 118 -11.78 -20.23 -3.20
CA GLY A 118 -12.03 -20.81 -4.54
C GLY A 118 -12.84 -19.88 -5.45
N ASN A 119 -12.98 -18.59 -5.11
CA ASN A 119 -13.69 -17.59 -5.90
C ASN A 119 -12.75 -17.01 -6.99
N TRP A 120 -12.38 -17.82 -7.97
CA TRP A 120 -11.35 -17.48 -8.95
C TRP A 120 -11.70 -16.26 -9.81
N THR A 121 -12.97 -16.05 -10.13
CA THR A 121 -13.42 -14.86 -10.86
C THR A 121 -13.20 -13.57 -10.06
N ASP A 122 -13.49 -13.59 -8.76
CA ASP A 122 -13.30 -12.41 -7.91
C ASP A 122 -11.81 -12.18 -7.58
N ALA A 123 -11.03 -13.26 -7.46
CA ALA A 123 -9.57 -13.18 -7.37
C ALA A 123 -8.97 -12.52 -8.62
N SER A 124 -9.45 -12.90 -9.82
CA SER A 124 -9.02 -12.31 -11.10
C SER A 124 -9.40 -10.83 -11.22
N ARG A 125 -10.58 -10.43 -10.74
CA ARG A 125 -10.98 -9.01 -10.70
C ARG A 125 -10.07 -8.21 -9.77
N ALA A 126 -9.75 -8.76 -8.59
CA ALA A 126 -8.85 -8.11 -7.65
C ALA A 126 -7.42 -7.95 -8.21
N LEU A 127 -6.93 -8.93 -8.99
CA LEU A 127 -5.68 -8.81 -9.72
C LEU A 127 -5.76 -7.70 -10.79
N GLY A 128 -6.85 -7.60 -11.53
CA GLY A 128 -7.06 -6.52 -12.51
C GLY A 128 -7.03 -5.13 -11.86
N ASP A 129 -7.62 -4.99 -10.66
CA ASP A 129 -7.55 -3.75 -9.88
C ASP A 129 -6.11 -3.45 -9.40
N LEU A 130 -5.34 -4.48 -9.04
CA LEU A 130 -3.91 -4.36 -8.70
C LEU A 130 -3.09 -3.87 -9.89
N ASP A 131 -3.23 -4.49 -11.04
CA ASP A 131 -2.54 -4.12 -12.28
C ASP A 131 -2.90 -2.69 -12.72
N ALA A 132 -4.17 -2.30 -12.65
CA ALA A 132 -4.62 -0.95 -12.94
C ALA A 132 -3.94 0.10 -12.03
N SER A 133 -3.75 -0.24 -10.75
CA SER A 133 -3.06 0.64 -9.80
C SER A 133 -1.56 0.78 -10.12
N CYS A 134 -0.89 -0.31 -10.53
CA CYS A 134 0.48 -0.27 -11.01
C CYS A 134 0.61 0.64 -12.24
N ILE A 135 -0.28 0.47 -13.22
CA ILE A 135 -0.30 1.27 -14.46
C ILE A 135 -0.53 2.75 -14.14
N ALA A 136 -1.45 3.07 -13.24
CA ALA A 136 -1.76 4.45 -12.86
C ALA A 136 -0.55 5.16 -12.23
N CYS A 137 0.18 4.49 -11.31
CA CYS A 137 1.40 5.05 -10.74
C CYS A 137 2.50 5.19 -11.80
N HIS A 138 2.71 4.18 -12.65
CA HIS A 138 3.69 4.22 -13.73
C HIS A 138 3.41 5.34 -14.73
N ALA A 139 2.15 5.60 -15.09
CA ALA A 139 1.77 6.70 -15.99
C ALA A 139 2.20 8.08 -15.46
N MET A 140 2.26 8.24 -14.13
CA MET A 140 2.70 9.51 -13.52
C MET A 140 4.21 9.63 -13.36
N TRP A 141 4.91 8.51 -13.06
CA TRP A 141 6.26 8.58 -12.49
C TRP A 141 7.33 7.84 -13.26
N ARG A 142 6.98 6.82 -14.09
CA ARG A 142 7.96 5.94 -14.72
C ARG A 142 8.98 6.70 -15.58
N ASP A 143 8.51 7.66 -16.38
CA ASP A 143 9.36 8.43 -17.29
C ASP A 143 10.16 9.53 -16.59
N LYS A 144 9.82 9.84 -15.34
CA LYS A 144 10.55 10.79 -14.49
C LYS A 144 11.60 10.12 -13.62
N ALA A 145 11.55 8.81 -13.45
CA ALA A 145 12.47 8.06 -12.63
C ALA A 145 13.85 7.92 -13.30
N ARG A 146 14.89 8.15 -12.53
CA ARG A 146 16.28 7.90 -12.94
C ARG A 146 16.66 6.46 -12.55
N TRP A 147 16.66 5.59 -13.52
CA TRP A 147 16.95 4.15 -13.37
C TRP A 147 18.43 3.83 -13.47
#